data_461694c49f6a6fa8c8b3e7081bdf68e6
#
_entry.id   461694c49f6a6fa8c8b3e7081bdf68e6
#
_cell.length_a   1.000
_cell.length_b   1.000
_cell.length_c   1.000
_cell.angle_alpha   90.00
_cell.angle_beta   90.00
_cell.angle_gamma   90.00
#
_symmetry.space_group_name_H-M   'P 1'
#
loop_
_entity.id
_entity.type
_entity.pdbx_description
1 polymer ?
#
loop_
_entity_poly.entity_id
_entity_poly.type
_entity_poly.pdbx_seq_one_letter_code
_entity_poly.pdbx_strand_id
1 'polypeptide(L)'
;LFSGVVTILGTLIFMLSINVKIALLVVILTPISLFTAAIITKLSHDSFTEQSNLRGKMSSFTEEMVGNQKIVKGFSYEKRAEKTFSEINAQMGKSGVKAVFFSSMTNPTTRFVNGLIYAAVGTAGALSAIGALNFLGVITVGQLSSFLSYSNQYTKPFNEISGVITAVSYTHLTLPTNRE
;
A
#
# COMPACT_ATOMS: atom_id res chain seq x y z
N LEU A 1 -11.68 13.39 -1.03
CA LEU A 1 -11.01 13.97 0.14
C LEU A 1 -11.98 14.62 1.12
N PHE A 2 -12.86 15.53 0.66
CA PHE A 2 -13.82 16.21 1.55
C PHE A 2 -14.74 15.23 2.29
N SER A 3 -15.35 14.27 1.60
CA SER A 3 -16.19 13.24 2.24
C SER A 3 -15.42 12.40 3.27
N GLY A 4 -14.16 12.08 2.99
CA GLY A 4 -13.30 11.35 3.93
C GLY A 4 -13.06 12.11 5.24
N VAL A 5 -12.79 13.42 5.15
CA VAL A 5 -12.61 14.27 6.34
C VAL A 5 -13.89 14.35 7.16
N VAL A 6 -15.03 14.56 6.51
CA VAL A 6 -16.34 14.59 7.19
C VAL A 6 -16.65 13.26 7.87
N THR A 7 -16.35 12.13 7.20
CA THR A 7 -16.54 10.79 7.78
C THR A 7 -15.65 10.57 9.00
N ILE A 8 -14.34 10.95 8.92
CA ILE A 8 -13.42 10.82 10.06
C ILE A 8 -13.90 11.64 11.25
N LEU A 9 -14.22 12.92 11.05
CA LEU A 9 -14.69 13.79 12.14
C LEU A 9 -16.01 13.34 12.73
N GLY A 10 -16.99 13.00 11.88
CA GLY A 10 -18.30 12.53 12.31
C GLY A 10 -18.22 11.22 13.10
N THR A 11 -17.52 10.22 12.59
CA THR A 11 -17.37 8.93 13.29
C THR A 11 -16.58 9.08 14.58
N LEU A 12 -15.56 9.93 14.62
CA LEU A 12 -14.78 10.19 15.82
C LEU A 12 -15.66 10.82 16.92
N ILE A 13 -16.49 11.80 16.58
CA ILE A 13 -17.42 12.44 17.54
C ILE A 13 -18.39 11.40 18.11
N PHE A 14 -18.99 10.57 17.24
CA PHE A 14 -19.91 9.52 17.72
C PHE A 14 -19.20 8.46 18.58
N MET A 15 -17.99 8.05 18.23
CA MET A 15 -17.20 7.11 19.05
C MET A 15 -16.85 7.70 20.42
N LEU A 16 -16.43 8.96 20.47
CA LEU A 16 -16.14 9.67 21.73
C LEU A 16 -17.40 9.80 22.61
N SER A 17 -18.57 9.99 21.99
CA SER A 17 -19.85 10.06 22.69
C SER A 17 -20.27 8.74 23.36
N ILE A 18 -19.85 7.59 22.77
CA ILE A 18 -20.15 6.27 23.35
C ILE A 18 -19.16 5.91 24.45
N ASN A 19 -17.87 5.93 24.14
CA ASN A 19 -16.81 5.61 25.11
C ASN A 19 -15.47 6.22 24.70
N VAL A 20 -15.01 7.20 25.44
CA VAL A 20 -13.76 7.93 25.16
C VAL A 20 -12.54 7.01 25.20
N LYS A 21 -12.48 6.06 26.12
CA LYS A 21 -11.30 5.21 26.31
C LYS A 21 -11.12 4.20 25.17
N ILE A 22 -12.23 3.60 24.71
CA ILE A 22 -12.21 2.68 23.56
C ILE A 22 -11.98 3.47 22.26
N ALA A 23 -12.54 4.68 22.14
CA ALA A 23 -12.27 5.56 21.00
C ALA A 23 -10.78 5.92 20.91
N LEU A 24 -10.15 6.24 22.04
CA LEU A 24 -8.72 6.54 22.11
C LEU A 24 -7.85 5.35 21.69
N LEU A 25 -8.27 4.12 22.05
CA LEU A 25 -7.61 2.90 21.58
C LEU A 25 -7.63 2.79 20.06
N VAL A 26 -8.78 3.07 19.40
CA VAL A 26 -8.87 3.08 17.93
C VAL A 26 -7.96 4.15 17.33
N VAL A 27 -7.98 5.37 17.87
CA VAL A 27 -7.15 6.48 17.38
C VAL A 27 -5.66 6.16 17.50
N ILE A 28 -5.22 5.50 18.57
CA ILE A 28 -3.81 5.09 18.76
C ILE A 28 -3.43 3.95 17.81
N LEU A 29 -4.34 3.02 17.52
CA LEU A 29 -4.06 1.89 16.64
C LEU A 29 -4.09 2.28 15.14
N THR A 30 -4.85 3.32 14.76
CA THR A 30 -4.98 3.74 13.35
C THR A 30 -3.64 4.13 12.70
N PRO A 31 -2.72 4.86 13.34
CA PRO A 31 -1.42 5.16 12.75
C PRO A 31 -0.59 3.92 12.36
N ILE A 32 -0.82 2.78 13.00
CA ILE A 32 -0.14 1.52 12.66
C ILE A 32 -0.49 1.09 11.23
N SER A 33 -1.75 1.25 10.82
CA SER A 33 -2.17 0.92 9.45
C SER A 33 -1.54 1.83 8.41
N LEU A 34 -1.41 3.13 8.70
CA LEU A 34 -0.72 4.08 7.83
C LEU A 34 0.78 3.80 7.73
N PHE A 35 1.40 3.46 8.86
CA PHE A 35 2.83 3.14 8.89
C PHE A 35 3.16 1.87 8.07
N THR A 36 2.37 0.82 8.22
CA THR A 36 2.54 -0.40 7.41
C THR A 36 2.32 -0.13 5.92
N ALA A 37 1.31 0.66 5.57
CA ALA A 37 1.07 1.06 4.18
C ALA A 37 2.24 1.89 3.61
N ALA A 38 2.79 2.83 4.38
CA ALA A 38 3.93 3.64 3.97
C ALA A 38 5.19 2.79 3.69
N ILE A 39 5.47 1.78 4.53
CA ILE A 39 6.59 0.84 4.31
C ILE A 39 6.42 0.09 3.00
N ILE A 40 5.24 -0.49 2.77
CA ILE A 40 4.96 -1.28 1.56
C ILE A 40 5.05 -0.39 0.31
N THR A 41 4.50 0.84 0.37
CA THR A 41 4.59 1.79 -0.73
C THR A 41 6.04 2.14 -1.06
N LYS A 42 6.88 2.35 -0.05
CA LYS A 42 8.31 2.61 -0.26
C LYS A 42 9.02 1.43 -0.94
N LEU A 43 8.83 0.21 -0.44
CA LEU A 43 9.42 -1.00 -1.03
C LEU A 43 8.95 -1.24 -2.48
N SER A 44 7.68 -0.96 -2.75
CA SER A 44 7.10 -1.03 -4.09
C SER A 44 7.72 0.02 -5.01
N HIS A 45 7.82 1.27 -4.56
CA HIS A 45 8.39 2.39 -5.31
C HIS A 45 9.83 2.11 -5.75
N ASP A 46 10.68 1.66 -4.84
CA ASP A 46 12.09 1.36 -5.13
C ASP A 46 12.22 0.27 -6.20
N SER A 47 11.39 -0.77 -6.11
CA SER A 47 11.37 -1.86 -7.09
C SER A 47 10.83 -1.44 -8.46
N PHE A 48 9.83 -0.56 -8.53
CA PHE A 48 9.33 0.01 -9.78
C PHE A 48 10.35 0.94 -10.44
N THR A 49 11.06 1.73 -9.65
CA THR A 49 12.12 2.62 -10.15
C THR A 49 13.25 1.81 -10.78
N GLU A 50 13.68 0.73 -10.12
CA GLU A 50 14.69 -0.20 -10.67
C GLU A 50 14.21 -0.83 -11.99
N GLN A 51 12.97 -1.33 -12.03
CA GLN A 51 12.37 -1.90 -13.22
C GLN A 51 12.30 -0.88 -14.39
N SER A 52 11.91 0.37 -14.09
CA SER A 52 11.83 1.44 -15.09
C SER A 52 13.21 1.77 -15.66
N ASN A 53 14.24 1.85 -14.83
CA ASN A 53 15.61 2.08 -15.25
C ASN A 53 16.14 0.93 -16.13
N LEU A 54 15.85 -0.31 -15.78
CA LEU A 54 16.23 -1.49 -16.58
C LEU A 54 15.49 -1.53 -17.91
N ARG A 55 14.21 -1.11 -17.95
CA ARG A 55 13.45 -0.97 -19.19
C ARG A 55 14.08 0.08 -20.12
N GLY A 56 14.49 1.23 -19.57
CA GLY A 56 15.21 2.26 -20.33
C GLY A 56 16.51 1.72 -20.93
N LYS A 57 17.32 1.02 -20.13
CA LYS A 57 18.55 0.37 -20.59
C LYS A 57 18.28 -0.65 -21.71
N MET A 58 17.23 -1.45 -21.57
CA MET A 58 16.84 -2.44 -22.58
C MET A 58 16.41 -1.77 -23.89
N SER A 59 15.59 -0.70 -23.82
CA SER A 59 15.19 0.06 -25.02
C SER A 59 16.40 0.65 -25.72
N SER A 60 17.28 1.36 -25.01
CA SER A 60 18.49 1.96 -25.60
C SER A 60 19.40 0.91 -26.22
N PHE A 61 19.60 -0.22 -25.54
CA PHE A 61 20.40 -1.32 -26.07
C PHE A 61 19.78 -1.92 -27.33
N THR A 62 18.47 -2.11 -27.35
CA THR A 62 17.75 -2.65 -28.52
C THR A 62 17.84 -1.67 -29.70
N GLU A 63 17.61 -0.38 -29.47
CA GLU A 63 17.74 0.66 -30.50
C GLU A 63 19.15 0.70 -31.08
N GLU A 64 20.19 0.62 -30.24
CA GLU A 64 21.57 0.58 -30.65
C GLU A 64 21.88 -0.66 -31.53
N MET A 65 21.47 -1.85 -31.11
CA MET A 65 21.73 -3.09 -31.80
C MET A 65 20.95 -3.18 -33.13
N VAL A 66 19.70 -2.74 -33.15
CA VAL A 66 18.86 -2.74 -34.36
C VAL A 66 19.30 -1.64 -35.32
N GLY A 67 19.59 -0.43 -34.82
CA GLY A 67 20.07 0.69 -35.64
C GLY A 67 21.41 0.41 -36.34
N ASN A 68 22.27 -0.35 -35.64
CA ASN A 68 23.60 -0.73 -36.18
C ASN A 68 23.67 -2.20 -36.67
N GLN A 69 22.56 -2.77 -37.11
CA GLN A 69 22.48 -4.19 -37.50
C GLN A 69 23.53 -4.64 -38.49
N LYS A 70 23.91 -3.77 -39.44
CA LYS A 70 24.98 -4.08 -40.43
C LYS A 70 26.33 -4.27 -39.74
N ILE A 71 26.63 -3.46 -38.73
CA ILE A 71 27.89 -3.53 -37.97
C ILE A 71 27.86 -4.77 -37.07
N VAL A 72 26.76 -5.01 -36.38
CA VAL A 72 26.57 -6.19 -35.53
C VAL A 72 26.82 -7.49 -36.31
N LYS A 73 26.27 -7.59 -37.54
CA LYS A 73 26.50 -8.74 -38.44
C LYS A 73 27.93 -8.80 -38.97
N GLY A 74 28.49 -7.65 -39.36
CA GLY A 74 29.84 -7.59 -39.93
C GLY A 74 30.92 -8.06 -38.94
N PHE A 75 30.72 -7.84 -37.66
CA PHE A 75 31.63 -8.27 -36.58
C PHE A 75 31.19 -9.56 -35.85
N SER A 76 30.15 -10.24 -36.32
CA SER A 76 29.57 -11.45 -35.69
C SER A 76 29.28 -11.25 -34.21
N TYR A 77 28.73 -10.07 -33.87
CA TYR A 77 28.47 -9.66 -32.47
C TYR A 77 27.13 -10.16 -31.91
N GLU A 78 26.33 -10.87 -32.73
CA GLU A 78 24.95 -11.28 -32.40
C GLU A 78 24.86 -12.07 -31.08
N LYS A 79 25.74 -13.06 -30.89
CA LYS A 79 25.74 -13.88 -29.66
C LYS A 79 26.04 -13.07 -28.40
N ARG A 80 26.89 -12.03 -28.52
CA ARG A 80 27.19 -11.13 -27.39
C ARG A 80 26.03 -10.22 -27.13
N ALA A 81 25.41 -9.67 -28.17
CA ALA A 81 24.22 -8.84 -28.04
C ALA A 81 23.06 -9.61 -27.37
N GLU A 82 22.80 -10.86 -27.82
CA GLU A 82 21.79 -11.73 -27.23
C GLU A 82 22.05 -12.02 -25.73
N LYS A 83 23.31 -12.30 -25.38
CA LYS A 83 23.70 -12.51 -24.00
C LYS A 83 23.43 -11.27 -23.13
N THR A 84 23.87 -10.09 -23.57
CA THR A 84 23.66 -8.82 -22.85
C THR A 84 22.17 -8.51 -22.72
N PHE A 85 21.39 -8.70 -23.78
CA PHE A 85 19.93 -8.55 -23.75
C PHE A 85 19.30 -9.48 -22.74
N SER A 86 19.69 -10.75 -22.73
CA SER A 86 19.18 -11.76 -21.80
C SER A 86 19.49 -11.42 -20.33
N GLU A 87 20.69 -10.89 -20.06
CA GLU A 87 21.08 -10.44 -18.72
C GLU A 87 20.22 -9.24 -18.24
N ILE A 88 20.01 -8.24 -19.09
CA ILE A 88 19.15 -7.09 -18.77
C ILE A 88 17.71 -7.56 -18.57
N ASN A 89 17.20 -8.43 -19.45
CA ASN A 89 15.85 -8.97 -19.36
C ASN A 89 15.63 -9.78 -18.07
N ALA A 90 16.60 -10.60 -17.68
CA ALA A 90 16.54 -11.37 -16.44
C ALA A 90 16.51 -10.46 -15.18
N GLN A 91 17.31 -9.38 -15.18
CA GLN A 91 17.29 -8.39 -14.11
C GLN A 91 15.94 -7.65 -14.06
N MET A 92 15.44 -7.20 -15.22
CA MET A 92 14.14 -6.54 -15.33
C MET A 92 12.99 -7.44 -14.84
N GLY A 93 13.03 -8.73 -15.18
CA GLY A 93 12.06 -9.72 -14.70
C GLY A 93 12.07 -9.85 -13.19
N LYS A 94 13.26 -9.95 -12.58
CA LYS A 94 13.40 -10.03 -11.10
C LYS A 94 12.85 -8.79 -10.40
N SER A 95 13.20 -7.60 -10.87
CA SER A 95 12.70 -6.34 -10.28
C SER A 95 11.20 -6.16 -10.52
N GLY A 96 10.68 -6.60 -11.67
CA GLY A 96 9.26 -6.60 -11.98
C GLY A 96 8.44 -7.49 -11.05
N VAL A 97 8.90 -8.72 -10.80
CA VAL A 97 8.24 -9.64 -9.86
C VAL A 97 8.22 -9.04 -8.44
N LYS A 98 9.32 -8.44 -7.98
CA LYS A 98 9.37 -7.77 -6.67
C LYS A 98 8.38 -6.60 -6.61
N ALA A 99 8.36 -5.75 -7.64
CA ALA A 99 7.48 -4.59 -7.72
C ALA A 99 5.99 -5.00 -7.64
N VAL A 100 5.59 -5.99 -8.44
CA VAL A 100 4.21 -6.52 -8.43
C VAL A 100 3.89 -7.19 -7.10
N PHE A 101 4.81 -7.95 -6.52
CA PHE A 101 4.61 -8.60 -5.22
C PHE A 101 4.33 -7.58 -4.12
N PHE A 102 5.21 -6.58 -3.94
CA PHE A 102 5.01 -5.55 -2.91
C PHE A 102 3.75 -4.72 -3.16
N SER A 103 3.48 -4.34 -4.40
CA SER A 103 2.26 -3.61 -4.75
C SER A 103 1.00 -4.42 -4.42
N SER A 104 0.99 -5.72 -4.71
CA SER A 104 -0.14 -6.61 -4.42
C SER A 104 -0.34 -6.86 -2.92
N MET A 105 0.72 -6.75 -2.11
CA MET A 105 0.65 -6.92 -0.66
C MET A 105 -0.05 -5.75 0.05
N THR A 106 -0.22 -4.60 -0.58
CA THR A 106 -0.83 -3.41 0.04
C THR A 106 -2.24 -3.71 0.56
N ASN A 107 -3.11 -4.28 -0.28
CA ASN A 107 -4.49 -4.59 0.10
C ASN A 107 -4.63 -5.67 1.18
N PRO A 108 -3.97 -6.84 1.07
CA PRO A 108 -4.04 -7.86 2.12
C PRO A 108 -3.52 -7.37 3.46
N THR A 109 -2.39 -6.65 3.47
CA THR A 109 -1.79 -6.13 4.71
C THR A 109 -2.68 -5.11 5.39
N THR A 110 -3.27 -4.17 4.64
CA THR A 110 -4.18 -3.17 5.18
C THR A 110 -5.44 -3.82 5.78
N ARG A 111 -5.99 -4.83 5.10
CA ARG A 111 -7.14 -5.60 5.62
C ARG A 111 -6.78 -6.38 6.87
N PHE A 112 -5.60 -6.98 6.92
CA PHE A 112 -5.12 -7.70 8.10
C PHE A 112 -4.98 -6.77 9.31
N VAL A 113 -4.34 -5.61 9.15
CA VAL A 113 -4.19 -4.62 10.22
C VAL A 113 -5.55 -4.12 10.69
N ASN A 114 -6.48 -3.83 9.77
CA ASN A 114 -7.84 -3.43 10.13
C ASN A 114 -8.60 -4.55 10.88
N GLY A 115 -8.41 -5.80 10.47
CA GLY A 115 -8.94 -6.94 11.18
C GLY A 115 -8.42 -7.05 12.62
N LEU A 116 -7.12 -6.78 12.83
CA LEU A 116 -6.53 -6.73 14.18
C LEU A 116 -7.12 -5.58 15.01
N ILE A 117 -7.27 -4.39 14.44
CA ILE A 117 -7.89 -3.24 15.12
C ILE A 117 -9.33 -3.59 15.50
N TYR A 118 -10.10 -4.15 14.56
CA TYR A 118 -11.47 -4.56 14.80
C TYR A 118 -11.59 -5.62 15.91
N ALA A 119 -10.72 -6.63 15.90
CA ALA A 119 -10.65 -7.66 16.94
C ALA A 119 -10.26 -7.06 18.30
N ALA A 120 -9.27 -6.18 18.34
CA ALA A 120 -8.86 -5.51 19.59
C ALA A 120 -9.99 -4.65 20.19
N VAL A 121 -10.69 -3.90 19.34
CA VAL A 121 -11.86 -3.10 19.77
C VAL A 121 -13.01 -3.98 20.20
N GLY A 122 -13.29 -5.06 19.46
CA GLY A 122 -14.35 -6.01 19.79
C GLY A 122 -14.10 -6.71 21.13
N THR A 123 -12.88 -7.19 21.35
CA THR A 123 -12.50 -7.84 22.61
C THR A 123 -12.49 -6.86 23.79
N ALA A 124 -11.91 -5.67 23.62
CA ALA A 124 -11.92 -4.64 24.66
C ALA A 124 -13.36 -4.21 25.01
N GLY A 125 -14.21 -4.02 24.02
CA GLY A 125 -15.60 -3.66 24.19
C GLY A 125 -16.44 -4.78 24.81
N ALA A 126 -16.23 -6.03 24.44
CA ALA A 126 -16.90 -7.19 25.03
C ALA A 126 -16.52 -7.35 26.53
N LEU A 127 -15.22 -7.26 26.84
CA LEU A 127 -14.74 -7.30 28.22
C LEU A 127 -15.27 -6.13 29.06
N SER A 128 -15.44 -4.97 28.47
CA SER A 128 -16.09 -3.80 29.07
C SER A 128 -17.58 -4.06 29.35
N ALA A 129 -18.29 -4.70 28.39
CA ALA A 129 -19.72 -5.00 28.51
C ALA A 129 -20.03 -5.99 29.64
N ILE A 130 -19.16 -6.98 29.86
CA ILE A 130 -19.30 -7.95 30.98
C ILE A 130 -18.69 -7.46 32.30
N GLY A 131 -18.19 -6.20 32.34
CA GLY A 131 -17.61 -5.62 33.55
C GLY A 131 -16.23 -6.14 33.95
N ALA A 132 -15.56 -6.94 33.09
CA ALA A 132 -14.23 -7.47 33.37
C ALA A 132 -13.13 -6.39 33.32
N LEU A 133 -13.36 -5.31 32.59
CA LEU A 133 -12.45 -4.16 32.45
C LEU A 133 -13.14 -2.87 32.96
N ASN A 134 -13.32 -2.78 34.25
CA ASN A 134 -13.96 -1.61 34.90
C ASN A 134 -13.32 -0.27 34.56
N PHE A 135 -12.03 -0.28 34.23
CA PHE A 135 -11.31 0.93 33.87
C PHE A 135 -11.75 1.49 32.51
N LEU A 136 -12.27 0.65 31.59
CA LEU A 136 -12.80 1.10 30.29
C LEU A 136 -14.21 1.70 30.36
N GLY A 137 -14.89 1.51 31.49
CA GLY A 137 -16.30 1.85 31.65
C GLY A 137 -17.21 0.72 31.16
N VAL A 138 -18.48 0.75 31.52
CA VAL A 138 -19.45 -0.25 31.08
C VAL A 138 -20.14 0.24 29.80
N ILE A 139 -20.19 -0.60 28.78
CA ILE A 139 -20.94 -0.34 27.56
C ILE A 139 -21.97 -1.44 27.32
N THR A 140 -23.09 -1.11 26.69
CA THR A 140 -24.09 -2.08 26.30
C THR A 140 -23.70 -2.79 25.03
N VAL A 141 -24.27 -3.98 24.78
CA VAL A 141 -24.04 -4.74 23.51
C VAL A 141 -24.45 -3.92 22.28
N GLY A 142 -25.52 -3.13 22.38
CA GLY A 142 -25.94 -2.22 21.29
C GLY A 142 -24.91 -1.11 21.02
N GLN A 143 -24.37 -0.51 22.08
CA GLN A 143 -23.30 0.48 21.97
C GLN A 143 -22.02 -0.12 21.37
N LEU A 144 -21.66 -1.36 21.73
CA LEU A 144 -20.54 -2.07 21.14
C LEU A 144 -20.74 -2.29 19.64
N SER A 145 -21.91 -2.73 19.21
CA SER A 145 -22.25 -2.92 17.80
C SER A 145 -22.13 -1.62 16.99
N SER A 146 -22.68 -0.52 17.54
CA SER A 146 -22.56 0.80 16.92
C SER A 146 -21.10 1.26 16.86
N PHE A 147 -20.34 1.04 17.92
CA PHE A 147 -18.94 1.42 18.02
C PHE A 147 -18.07 0.68 16.98
N LEU A 148 -18.29 -0.63 16.80
CA LEU A 148 -17.60 -1.42 15.77
C LEU A 148 -17.91 -0.92 14.36
N SER A 149 -19.16 -0.53 14.10
CA SER A 149 -19.57 0.06 12.83
C SER A 149 -18.86 1.40 12.58
N TYR A 150 -18.81 2.27 13.58
CA TYR A 150 -18.09 3.56 13.48
C TYR A 150 -16.58 3.37 13.35
N SER A 151 -15.98 2.44 14.08
CA SER A 151 -14.56 2.11 13.96
C SER A 151 -14.20 1.66 12.54
N ASN A 152 -15.04 0.84 11.92
CA ASN A 152 -14.84 0.41 10.54
C ASN A 152 -14.99 1.57 9.54
N GLN A 153 -15.97 2.46 9.74
CA GLN A 153 -16.13 3.65 8.90
C GLN A 153 -14.98 4.65 9.08
N TYR A 154 -14.47 4.80 10.29
CA TYR A 154 -13.33 5.66 10.61
C TYR A 154 -12.06 5.22 9.87
N THR A 155 -11.81 3.92 9.75
CA THR A 155 -10.60 3.40 9.09
C THR A 155 -10.65 3.42 7.56
N LYS A 156 -11.84 3.47 6.94
CA LYS A 156 -12.00 3.47 5.47
C LYS A 156 -11.22 4.56 4.73
N PRO A 157 -11.32 5.86 5.09
CA PRO A 157 -10.60 6.92 4.38
C PRO A 157 -9.08 6.75 4.42
N PHE A 158 -8.54 6.21 5.50
CA PHE A 158 -7.09 5.94 5.61
C PHE A 158 -6.65 4.84 4.65
N ASN A 159 -7.49 3.82 4.45
CA ASN A 159 -7.23 2.75 3.48
C ASN A 159 -7.31 3.25 2.03
N GLU A 160 -8.27 4.12 1.74
CA GLU A 160 -8.42 4.74 0.42
C GLU A 160 -7.21 5.62 0.09
N ILE A 161 -6.73 6.43 1.03
CA ILE A 161 -5.53 7.26 0.87
C ILE A 161 -4.31 6.38 0.58
N SER A 162 -4.13 5.30 1.34
CA SER A 162 -3.02 4.35 1.14
C SER A 162 -3.06 3.71 -0.24
N GLY A 163 -4.23 3.33 -0.73
CA GLY A 163 -4.42 2.79 -2.08
C GLY A 163 -4.09 3.81 -3.17
N VAL A 164 -4.55 5.05 -3.01
CA VAL A 164 -4.28 6.15 -3.96
C VAL A 164 -2.79 6.47 -4.03
N ILE A 165 -2.08 6.55 -2.90
CA ILE A 165 -0.63 6.82 -2.88
C ILE A 165 0.12 5.75 -3.67
N THR A 166 -0.23 4.48 -3.49
CA THR A 166 0.39 3.37 -4.23
C THR A 166 0.09 3.46 -5.73
N ALA A 167 -1.16 3.75 -6.12
CA ALA A 167 -1.56 3.89 -7.52
C ALA A 167 -0.88 5.09 -8.20
N VAL A 168 -0.79 6.24 -7.53
CA VAL A 168 -0.12 7.44 -8.06
C VAL A 168 1.38 7.18 -8.24
N SER A 169 2.05 6.53 -7.29
CA SER A 169 3.46 6.17 -7.42
C SER A 169 3.70 5.28 -8.64
N TYR A 170 2.83 4.30 -8.88
CA TYR A 170 2.91 3.44 -10.07
C TYR A 170 2.73 4.25 -11.37
N THR A 171 1.72 5.12 -11.43
CA THR A 171 1.41 5.91 -12.63
C THR A 171 2.54 6.86 -12.99
N HIS A 172 3.12 7.57 -12.01
CA HIS A 172 4.24 8.48 -12.25
C HIS A 172 5.51 7.77 -12.75
N LEU A 173 5.75 6.52 -12.35
CA LEU A 173 6.90 5.75 -12.79
C LEU A 173 6.72 5.10 -14.15
N THR A 174 5.48 4.87 -14.58
CA THR A 174 5.18 4.21 -15.87
C THR A 174 4.88 5.18 -17.00
N LEU A 175 4.58 6.44 -16.71
CA LEU A 175 4.43 7.46 -17.74
C LEU A 175 5.79 7.78 -18.35
N PRO A 176 5.92 7.73 -19.69
CA PRO A 176 7.11 8.23 -20.36
C PRO A 176 7.22 9.72 -20.00
N THR A 177 8.28 10.08 -19.29
CA THR A 177 8.65 11.49 -19.12
C THR A 177 9.10 11.98 -20.49
N ASN A 178 8.18 12.55 -21.28
CA ASN A 178 8.54 13.42 -22.39
C ASN A 178 9.22 14.65 -21.76
N ARG A 179 10.53 14.55 -21.56
CA ARG A 179 11.39 15.71 -21.46
C ARG A 179 11.74 16.06 -22.90
N GLU A 180 10.98 16.98 -23.45
CA GLU A 180 11.43 17.79 -24.56
C GLU A 180 12.65 18.61 -24.13
#